data_f5e92a90744d4b3f36cf82948558b8b4
#
_entry.id   f5e92a90744d4b3f36cf82948558b8b4
#
_cell.length_a   1.000
_cell.length_b   1.000
_cell.length_c   1.000
_cell.angle_alpha   90.00
_cell.angle_beta   90.00
_cell.angle_gamma   90.00
#
_symmetry.space_group_name_H-M   'P 1'
#
loop_
_entity.id
_entity.type
_entity.pdbx_description
1 polymer ?
#
loop_
_entity_poly.entity_id
_entity_poly.type
_entity_poly.pdbx_seq_one_letter_code
_entity_poly.pdbx_strand_id
1 'polypeptide(L)'
;RFINKVEEMFKTTGLKPKHENFTLSDGSKATISLFDIEYMILSLLTVMKDKNIAKGYNIFTGKEDENNPHNDNYGEVHTGDAWKPALSHFCGSDGAVMPIALIVFGDKTYTDLHGSLSVTPIIFTLSLFNTSARNNPSFWRPLAYIPNLSHGKAKSDNTPPQVKVQDEHTCLALVFRSLRELHKS
;
A
#
# COMPACT_ATOMS: atom_id res chain seq x y z
N ARG A 1 -0.67 -26.52 -8.91
CA ARG A 1 -2.14 -26.49 -9.10
C ARG A 1 -2.80 -25.29 -8.43
N PHE A 2 -2.34 -24.86 -7.23
CA PHE A 2 -2.83 -23.67 -6.53
C PHE A 2 -2.39 -22.38 -7.24
N ILE A 3 -1.12 -22.26 -7.62
CA ILE A 3 -0.55 -21.08 -8.32
C ILE A 3 -1.29 -20.83 -9.63
N ASN A 4 -1.55 -21.85 -10.43
CA ASN A 4 -2.27 -21.69 -11.71
C ASN A 4 -3.72 -21.19 -11.51
N LYS A 5 -4.36 -21.60 -10.41
CA LYS A 5 -5.72 -21.14 -10.07
C LYS A 5 -5.76 -19.70 -9.61
N VAL A 6 -4.73 -19.27 -8.86
CA VAL A 6 -4.52 -17.88 -8.46
C VAL A 6 -4.22 -17.02 -9.68
N GLU A 7 -3.33 -17.47 -10.59
CA GLU A 7 -3.03 -16.76 -11.84
C GLU A 7 -4.27 -16.64 -12.76
N GLU A 8 -5.12 -17.66 -12.78
CA GLU A 8 -6.35 -17.64 -13.57
C GLU A 8 -7.39 -16.66 -12.98
N MET A 9 -7.51 -16.60 -11.66
CA MET A 9 -8.29 -15.57 -10.96
C MET A 9 -7.77 -14.16 -11.26
N PHE A 10 -6.47 -13.96 -11.26
CA PHE A 10 -5.86 -12.66 -11.56
C PHE A 10 -6.01 -12.26 -13.04
N LYS A 11 -5.98 -13.22 -13.96
CA LYS A 11 -6.24 -12.96 -15.39
C LYS A 11 -7.67 -12.49 -15.66
N THR A 12 -8.65 -13.07 -14.96
CA THR A 12 -10.07 -12.71 -15.11
C THR A 12 -10.42 -11.38 -14.43
N THR A 13 -9.64 -10.95 -13.44
CA THR A 13 -9.90 -9.72 -12.68
C THR A 13 -9.03 -8.52 -13.10
N GLY A 14 -8.15 -8.66 -14.09
CA GLY A 14 -7.20 -7.62 -14.49
C GLY A 14 -6.07 -7.36 -13.47
N LEU A 15 -6.00 -8.14 -12.39
CA LEU A 15 -5.09 -7.97 -11.25
C LEU A 15 -3.76 -8.73 -11.43
N LYS A 16 -3.23 -8.82 -12.64
CA LYS A 16 -1.97 -9.53 -12.87
C LYS A 16 -0.79 -8.70 -12.36
N PRO A 17 0.03 -9.23 -11.42
CA PRO A 17 1.23 -8.55 -11.00
C PRO A 17 2.25 -8.47 -12.14
N LYS A 18 2.99 -7.38 -12.19
CA LYS A 18 4.18 -7.22 -12.99
C LYS A 18 5.37 -7.71 -12.17
N HIS A 19 6.16 -8.60 -12.73
CA HIS A 19 7.39 -9.06 -12.08
C HIS A 19 8.57 -8.22 -12.56
N GLU A 20 9.36 -7.72 -11.61
CA GLU A 20 10.54 -6.92 -11.90
C GLU A 20 11.76 -7.51 -11.18
N ASN A 21 12.84 -7.70 -11.94
CA ASN A 21 14.11 -8.19 -11.40
C ASN A 21 14.95 -7.00 -10.94
N PHE A 22 15.62 -7.16 -9.81
CA PHE A 22 16.57 -6.18 -9.28
C PHE A 22 17.76 -6.88 -8.65
N THR A 23 18.84 -6.13 -8.41
CA THR A 23 20.08 -6.67 -7.87
C THR A 23 20.22 -6.22 -6.42
N LEU A 24 20.48 -7.17 -5.53
CA LEU A 24 20.78 -6.93 -4.12
C LEU A 24 22.22 -6.41 -3.95
N SER A 25 22.52 -5.90 -2.78
CA SER A 25 23.84 -5.32 -2.44
C SER A 25 24.97 -6.36 -2.52
N ASP A 26 24.66 -7.65 -2.38
CA ASP A 26 25.61 -8.76 -2.56
C ASP A 26 25.80 -9.20 -4.02
N GLY A 27 25.15 -8.53 -4.98
CA GLY A 27 25.16 -8.87 -6.39
C GLY A 27 24.17 -9.97 -6.80
N SER A 28 23.45 -10.59 -5.87
CA SER A 28 22.43 -11.57 -6.19
C SER A 28 21.19 -10.91 -6.81
N LYS A 29 20.39 -11.69 -7.55
CA LYS A 29 19.17 -11.21 -8.18
C LYS A 29 17.95 -11.64 -7.39
N ALA A 30 17.03 -10.73 -7.20
CA ALA A 30 15.71 -10.99 -6.64
C ALA A 30 14.61 -10.51 -7.58
N THR A 31 13.41 -11.01 -7.41
CA THR A 31 12.24 -10.63 -8.20
C THR A 31 11.15 -10.12 -7.27
N ILE A 32 10.69 -8.91 -7.51
CA ILE A 32 9.56 -8.30 -6.82
C ILE A 32 8.31 -8.40 -7.71
N SER A 33 7.16 -8.63 -7.10
CA SER A 33 5.86 -8.60 -7.78
C SER A 33 5.16 -7.30 -7.45
N LEU A 34 4.88 -6.48 -8.46
CA LEU A 34 4.27 -5.16 -8.33
C LEU A 34 2.87 -5.16 -8.95
N PHE A 35 1.94 -4.49 -8.30
CA PHE A 35 0.60 -4.28 -8.83
C PHE A 35 0.44 -2.84 -9.33
N ASP A 36 -0.44 -2.65 -10.30
CA ASP A 36 -0.80 -1.33 -10.81
C ASP A 36 -1.58 -0.56 -9.74
N ILE A 37 -0.96 0.47 -9.19
CA ILE A 37 -1.53 1.23 -8.08
C ILE A 37 -2.75 2.04 -8.49
N GLU A 38 -2.76 2.60 -9.70
CA GLU A 38 -3.90 3.37 -10.20
C GLU A 38 -5.13 2.48 -10.33
N TYR A 39 -4.95 1.31 -10.96
CA TYR A 39 -6.02 0.31 -11.04
C TYR A 39 -6.50 -0.14 -9.66
N MET A 40 -5.59 -0.33 -8.70
CA MET A 40 -5.93 -0.73 -7.33
C MET A 40 -6.72 0.35 -6.59
N ILE A 41 -6.35 1.62 -6.73
CA ILE A 41 -7.09 2.75 -6.17
C ILE A 41 -8.49 2.80 -6.78
N LEU A 42 -8.61 2.75 -8.11
CA LEU A 42 -9.89 2.74 -8.81
C LEU A 42 -10.76 1.56 -8.34
N SER A 43 -10.18 0.37 -8.18
CA SER A 43 -10.92 -0.80 -7.69
C SER A 43 -11.43 -0.64 -6.24
N LEU A 44 -10.74 0.13 -5.40
CA LEU A 44 -11.23 0.49 -4.06
C LEU A 44 -12.36 1.51 -4.13
N LEU A 45 -12.27 2.48 -5.02
CA LEU A 45 -13.33 3.47 -5.21
C LEU A 45 -14.64 2.83 -5.72
N THR A 46 -14.56 1.75 -6.51
CA THR A 46 -15.77 1.03 -6.98
C THR A 46 -16.55 0.32 -5.88
N VAL A 47 -15.90 -0.05 -4.78
CA VAL A 47 -16.55 -0.68 -3.61
C VAL A 47 -16.99 0.31 -2.55
N MET A 48 -16.70 1.59 -2.78
CA MET A 48 -17.07 2.68 -1.86
C MET A 48 -18.59 2.84 -1.78
N LYS A 49 -19.10 2.95 -0.55
CA LYS A 49 -20.48 3.27 -0.24
C LYS A 49 -20.49 4.27 0.92
N ASP A 50 -21.50 5.11 1.02
CA ASP A 50 -21.59 6.14 2.07
C ASP A 50 -21.35 5.61 3.48
N LYS A 51 -21.92 4.45 3.81
CA LYS A 51 -21.74 3.80 5.12
C LYS A 51 -20.29 3.38 5.44
N ASN A 52 -19.42 3.32 4.43
CA ASN A 52 -18.03 2.90 4.54
C ASN A 52 -17.08 4.09 4.61
N ILE A 53 -17.58 5.32 4.42
CA ILE A 53 -16.78 6.54 4.47
C ILE A 53 -16.56 6.95 5.93
N ALA A 54 -15.39 7.52 6.20
CA ALA A 54 -15.06 8.07 7.50
C ALA A 54 -16.04 9.18 7.86
N LYS A 55 -16.62 9.10 9.06
CA LYS A 55 -17.62 10.05 9.53
C LYS A 55 -17.01 11.46 9.63
N GLY A 56 -17.76 12.47 9.21
CA GLY A 56 -17.31 13.85 9.22
C GLY A 56 -16.29 14.19 8.11
N TYR A 57 -16.13 13.32 7.11
CA TYR A 57 -15.21 13.52 6.00
C TYR A 57 -15.97 13.80 4.70
N ASN A 58 -15.73 14.98 4.11
CA ASN A 58 -16.28 15.30 2.80
C ASN A 58 -15.32 14.77 1.72
N ILE A 59 -15.76 13.74 1.00
CA ILE A 59 -14.97 13.04 -0.03
C ILE A 59 -14.65 13.92 -1.25
N PHE A 60 -15.40 15.00 -1.49
CA PHE A 60 -15.18 15.88 -2.63
C PHE A 60 -14.17 16.99 -2.34
N THR A 61 -14.07 17.42 -1.10
CA THR A 61 -13.20 18.52 -0.70
C THR A 61 -12.01 18.09 0.14
N GLY A 62 -12.03 16.86 0.66
CA GLY A 62 -11.04 16.36 1.63
C GLY A 62 -11.09 17.09 2.98
N LYS A 63 -12.08 17.95 3.20
CA LYS A 63 -12.26 18.76 4.42
C LYS A 63 -13.20 18.06 5.38
N GLU A 64 -13.21 18.54 6.61
CA GLU A 64 -14.24 18.18 7.59
C GLU A 64 -15.62 18.61 7.08
N ASP A 65 -16.61 17.77 7.31
CA ASP A 65 -18.01 18.07 6.95
C ASP A 65 -18.58 19.08 7.96
N GLU A 66 -18.87 20.29 7.50
CA GLU A 66 -19.41 21.37 8.33
C GLU A 66 -20.75 21.00 8.98
N ASN A 67 -21.54 20.12 8.35
CA ASN A 67 -22.84 19.66 8.86
C ASN A 67 -22.72 18.49 9.86
N ASN A 68 -21.59 17.84 9.92
CA ASN A 68 -21.33 16.72 10.81
C ASN A 68 -19.87 16.75 11.29
N PRO A 69 -19.47 17.82 12.02
CA PRO A 69 -18.10 17.97 12.45
C PRO A 69 -17.71 16.81 13.36
N HIS A 70 -16.49 16.35 13.22
CA HIS A 70 -15.91 15.38 14.12
C HIS A 70 -15.71 16.08 15.49
N ASN A 71 -16.36 15.60 16.53
CA ASN A 71 -16.08 16.07 17.88
C ASN A 71 -14.60 15.84 18.19
N ASP A 72 -13.95 16.72 18.94
CA ASP A 72 -12.51 16.87 19.28
C ASP A 72 -11.70 15.58 19.58
N ASN A 73 -12.21 14.41 19.23
CA ASN A 73 -11.56 13.13 19.41
C ASN A 73 -10.82 12.71 18.12
N TYR A 74 -9.52 12.52 18.22
CA TYR A 74 -8.73 11.88 17.16
C TYR A 74 -9.23 10.45 16.93
N GLY A 75 -9.76 10.17 15.75
CA GLY A 75 -10.30 8.86 15.41
C GLY A 75 -9.92 8.37 14.02
N GLU A 76 -9.91 9.30 13.05
CA GLU A 76 -9.64 9.01 11.66
C GLU A 76 -8.49 9.90 11.14
N VAL A 77 -7.89 9.54 10.01
CA VAL A 77 -6.72 10.26 9.46
C VAL A 77 -6.99 11.75 9.28
N HIS A 78 -8.19 12.11 8.80
CA HIS A 78 -8.56 13.51 8.55
C HIS A 78 -8.79 14.34 9.83
N THR A 79 -8.88 13.70 11.00
CA THR A 79 -9.00 14.38 12.29
C THR A 79 -7.63 14.69 12.92
N GLY A 80 -6.53 14.18 12.34
CA GLY A 80 -5.19 14.39 12.85
C GLY A 80 -4.62 15.77 12.51
N ASP A 81 -3.79 16.32 13.39
CA ASP A 81 -3.17 17.64 13.24
C ASP A 81 -2.37 17.81 11.94
N ALA A 82 -1.78 16.74 11.43
CA ALA A 82 -1.03 16.75 10.19
C ALA A 82 -1.90 16.86 8.93
N TRP A 83 -3.21 16.55 9.03
CA TRP A 83 -4.09 16.51 7.86
C TRP A 83 -4.39 17.90 7.30
N LYS A 84 -4.71 18.88 8.13
CA LYS A 84 -5.03 20.24 7.71
C LYS A 84 -3.87 20.90 6.94
N PRO A 85 -2.61 20.88 7.43
CA PRO A 85 -1.47 21.37 6.67
C PRO A 85 -1.24 20.61 5.36
N ALA A 86 -1.37 19.27 5.37
CA ALA A 86 -1.23 18.46 4.16
C ALA A 86 -2.31 18.82 3.13
N LEU A 87 -3.56 18.94 3.54
CA LEU A 87 -4.66 19.34 2.68
C LEU A 87 -4.40 20.73 2.04
N SER A 88 -4.00 21.70 2.85
CA SER A 88 -3.66 23.05 2.38
C SER A 88 -2.49 23.06 1.38
N HIS A 89 -1.52 22.18 1.59
CA HIS A 89 -0.36 22.08 0.71
C HIS A 89 -0.70 21.44 -0.66
N PHE A 90 -1.55 20.42 -0.67
CA PHE A 90 -1.82 19.64 -1.89
C PHE A 90 -3.05 20.08 -2.68
N CYS A 91 -4.07 20.68 -2.05
CA CYS A 91 -5.30 21.03 -2.74
C CYS A 91 -5.25 22.35 -3.54
N GLY A 92 -4.21 23.16 -3.37
CA GLY A 92 -4.18 24.50 -3.95
C GLY A 92 -5.31 25.41 -3.43
N SER A 93 -5.38 26.63 -3.94
CA SER A 93 -6.38 27.62 -3.53
C SER A 93 -7.77 27.42 -4.17
N ASP A 94 -7.84 26.67 -5.26
CA ASP A 94 -9.05 26.44 -6.06
C ASP A 94 -9.85 25.20 -5.66
N GLY A 95 -9.28 24.33 -4.79
CA GLY A 95 -9.94 23.11 -4.34
C GLY A 95 -10.19 22.06 -5.44
N ALA A 96 -9.53 22.21 -6.59
CA ALA A 96 -9.73 21.32 -7.74
C ALA A 96 -9.14 19.91 -7.54
N VAL A 97 -8.25 19.75 -6.55
CA VAL A 97 -7.54 18.48 -6.27
C VAL A 97 -7.90 17.99 -4.87
N MET A 98 -8.37 16.75 -4.79
CA MET A 98 -8.62 16.08 -3.52
C MET A 98 -7.47 15.12 -3.20
N PRO A 99 -6.72 15.29 -2.10
CA PRO A 99 -5.70 14.34 -1.70
C PRO A 99 -6.35 13.06 -1.17
N ILE A 100 -5.87 11.93 -1.65
CA ILE A 100 -6.24 10.61 -1.14
C ILE A 100 -5.03 10.06 -0.38
N ALA A 101 -5.09 10.06 0.95
CA ALA A 101 -4.05 9.46 1.75
C ALA A 101 -4.18 7.93 1.72
N LEU A 102 -3.04 7.25 1.57
CA LEU A 102 -2.94 5.80 1.62
C LEU A 102 -2.49 5.36 3.00
N ILE A 103 -3.17 4.36 3.56
CA ILE A 103 -2.71 3.64 4.73
C ILE A 103 -2.04 2.37 4.20
N VAL A 104 -0.74 2.26 4.40
CA VAL A 104 0.07 1.13 3.90
C VAL A 104 0.45 0.24 5.07
N PHE A 105 0.32 -1.06 4.87
CA PHE A 105 0.74 -2.09 5.82
C PHE A 105 1.65 -3.10 5.14
N GLY A 106 2.70 -3.50 5.82
CA GLY A 106 3.60 -4.55 5.38
C GLY A 106 4.09 -5.36 6.55
N ASP A 107 3.97 -6.69 6.45
CA ASP A 107 4.47 -7.60 7.47
C ASP A 107 5.01 -8.88 6.82
N LYS A 108 6.12 -9.38 7.37
CA LYS A 108 6.75 -10.59 6.88
C LYS A 108 5.91 -11.82 7.24
N THR A 109 5.47 -12.54 6.22
CA THR A 109 4.64 -13.74 6.38
C THR A 109 5.42 -14.99 5.95
N TYR A 110 5.43 -16.00 6.78
CA TYR A 110 5.96 -17.31 6.42
C TYR A 110 4.93 -18.09 5.61
N THR A 111 5.37 -18.65 4.48
CA THR A 111 4.50 -19.37 3.54
C THR A 111 4.62 -20.88 3.64
N ASP A 112 5.51 -21.37 4.50
CA ASP A 112 5.70 -22.79 4.81
C ASP A 112 5.79 -23.05 6.32
N LEU A 113 5.53 -24.30 6.71
CA LEU A 113 5.53 -24.73 8.12
C LEU A 113 6.92 -24.68 8.76
N HIS A 114 7.97 -24.66 7.97
CA HIS A 114 9.37 -24.67 8.45
C HIS A 114 9.98 -23.26 8.51
N GLY A 115 9.24 -22.22 8.09
CA GLY A 115 9.72 -20.85 8.07
C GLY A 115 10.86 -20.59 7.09
N SER A 116 11.07 -21.50 6.12
CA SER A 116 12.15 -21.40 5.12
C SER A 116 11.76 -20.46 3.97
N LEU A 117 10.46 -20.38 3.67
CA LEU A 117 9.91 -19.49 2.66
C LEU A 117 9.12 -18.37 3.33
N SER A 118 9.45 -17.16 2.98
CA SER A 118 8.72 -15.98 3.45
C SER A 118 8.52 -14.97 2.34
N VAL A 119 7.47 -14.19 2.47
CA VAL A 119 7.15 -13.07 1.59
C VAL A 119 6.68 -11.92 2.47
N THR A 120 6.99 -10.69 2.07
CA THR A 120 6.44 -9.51 2.72
C THR A 120 5.40 -8.88 1.80
N PRO A 121 4.09 -9.16 2.01
CA PRO A 121 3.05 -8.46 1.30
C PRO A 121 3.04 -6.99 1.73
N ILE A 122 3.02 -6.10 0.76
CA ILE A 122 2.72 -4.69 0.97
C ILE A 122 1.31 -4.48 0.47
N ILE A 123 0.41 -4.15 1.38
CA ILE A 123 -1.00 -3.89 1.08
C ILE A 123 -1.37 -2.47 1.50
N PHE A 124 -2.42 -1.93 0.91
CA PHE A 124 -2.88 -0.60 1.25
C PHE A 124 -4.40 -0.51 1.23
N THR A 125 -4.89 0.50 1.92
CA THR A 125 -6.28 0.97 1.88
C THR A 125 -6.32 2.49 1.81
N LEU A 126 -7.49 3.06 1.57
CA LEU A 126 -7.67 4.51 1.51
C LEU A 126 -8.09 5.05 2.89
N SER A 127 -7.52 6.16 3.29
CA SER A 127 -7.85 6.82 4.57
C SER A 127 -9.29 7.32 4.64
N LEU A 128 -9.95 7.48 3.49
CA LEU A 128 -11.35 7.89 3.40
C LEU A 128 -12.34 6.81 3.91
N PHE A 129 -11.90 5.55 4.01
CA PHE A 129 -12.73 4.49 4.60
C PHE A 129 -12.70 4.56 6.13
N ASN A 130 -13.85 4.34 6.76
CA ASN A 130 -13.95 4.25 8.21
C ASN A 130 -13.28 2.98 8.76
N THR A 131 -13.03 2.95 10.07
CA THR A 131 -12.38 1.83 10.74
C THR A 131 -13.10 0.50 10.51
N SER A 132 -14.44 0.49 10.49
CA SER A 132 -15.23 -0.73 10.25
C SER A 132 -14.97 -1.30 8.84
N ALA A 133 -14.90 -0.43 7.83
CA ALA A 133 -14.54 -0.85 6.47
C ALA A 133 -13.10 -1.36 6.41
N ARG A 134 -12.15 -0.66 7.02
CA ARG A 134 -10.73 -1.08 7.03
C ARG A 134 -10.48 -2.40 7.77
N ASN A 135 -11.34 -2.79 8.69
CA ASN A 135 -11.30 -4.12 9.33
C ASN A 135 -11.77 -5.25 8.41
N ASN A 136 -12.31 -4.93 7.23
CA ASN A 136 -12.74 -5.92 6.25
C ASN A 136 -11.67 -6.06 5.14
N PRO A 137 -11.15 -7.27 4.87
CA PRO A 137 -10.15 -7.51 3.82
C PRO A 137 -10.55 -7.01 2.43
N SER A 138 -11.85 -6.91 2.12
CA SER A 138 -12.36 -6.40 0.85
C SER A 138 -11.98 -4.94 0.55
N PHE A 139 -11.57 -4.18 1.57
CA PHE A 139 -11.12 -2.78 1.46
C PHE A 139 -9.60 -2.63 1.42
N TRP A 140 -8.88 -3.74 1.28
CA TRP A 140 -7.43 -3.75 1.12
C TRP A 140 -7.04 -4.24 -0.27
N ARG A 141 -5.96 -3.68 -0.81
CA ARG A 141 -5.40 -4.10 -2.09
C ARG A 141 -3.90 -4.36 -1.96
N PRO A 142 -3.38 -5.36 -2.67
CA PRO A 142 -1.96 -5.57 -2.74
C PRO A 142 -1.30 -4.45 -3.56
N LEU A 143 -0.16 -3.96 -3.08
CA LEU A 143 0.71 -3.05 -3.80
C LEU A 143 1.94 -3.80 -4.32
N ALA A 144 2.48 -4.70 -3.51
CA ALA A 144 3.62 -5.52 -3.90
C ALA A 144 3.73 -6.79 -3.04
N TYR A 145 4.50 -7.75 -3.57
CA TYR A 145 5.05 -8.86 -2.80
C TYR A 145 6.58 -8.78 -2.86
N ILE A 146 7.20 -8.44 -1.73
CA ILE A 146 8.66 -8.42 -1.58
C ILE A 146 9.11 -9.84 -1.25
N PRO A 147 10.07 -10.42 -2.01
CA PRO A 147 10.58 -11.76 -1.75
C PRO A 147 11.40 -11.78 -0.46
N ASN A 148 11.68 -12.98 0.04
CA ASN A 148 12.65 -13.12 1.12
C ASN A 148 14.04 -12.67 0.62
N LEU A 149 14.56 -11.62 1.23
CA LEU A 149 15.88 -11.04 0.91
C LEU A 149 17.02 -11.80 1.64
N SER A 150 16.90 -13.12 1.82
CA SER A 150 17.98 -13.91 2.42
C SER A 150 19.20 -13.90 1.50
N HIS A 151 20.26 -13.28 1.94
CA HIS A 151 21.55 -13.21 1.28
C HIS A 151 22.25 -14.58 1.42
N GLY A 152 22.21 -15.38 0.34
CA GLY A 152 22.95 -16.62 0.22
C GLY A 152 22.42 -17.80 1.07
N LYS A 153 22.79 -19.03 0.66
CA LYS A 153 22.48 -20.29 1.36
C LYS A 153 23.39 -20.54 2.56
N ALA A 154 24.13 -19.55 3.05
CA ALA A 154 25.04 -19.73 4.18
C ALA A 154 24.25 -19.94 5.47
N LYS A 155 24.58 -21.02 6.19
CA LYS A 155 23.99 -21.37 7.50
C LYS A 155 24.19 -20.30 8.61
N SER A 156 24.99 -19.28 8.35
CA SER A 156 25.11 -18.09 9.18
C SER A 156 24.90 -16.86 8.26
N ASP A 157 23.76 -16.22 8.41
CA ASP A 157 23.48 -14.94 7.75
C ASP A 157 24.30 -13.85 8.43
N ASN A 158 25.56 -13.73 8.05
CA ASN A 158 26.51 -12.73 8.54
C ASN A 158 26.39 -11.40 7.78
N THR A 159 25.33 -11.21 6.98
CA THR A 159 25.10 -9.96 6.25
C THR A 159 24.94 -8.82 7.25
N PRO A 160 25.76 -7.76 7.14
CA PRO A 160 25.64 -6.61 8.04
C PRO A 160 24.22 -6.03 8.03
N PRO A 161 23.70 -5.59 9.20
CA PRO A 161 22.36 -5.01 9.29
C PRO A 161 22.12 -3.87 8.31
N GLN A 162 23.14 -3.04 8.05
CA GLN A 162 23.07 -1.91 7.12
C GLN A 162 22.79 -2.36 5.68
N VAL A 163 23.38 -3.48 5.24
CA VAL A 163 23.17 -4.05 3.91
C VAL A 163 21.74 -4.54 3.77
N LYS A 164 21.20 -5.23 4.78
CA LYS A 164 19.80 -5.69 4.78
C LYS A 164 18.83 -4.50 4.68
N VAL A 165 19.05 -3.47 5.49
CA VAL A 165 18.23 -2.24 5.45
C VAL A 165 18.31 -1.56 4.08
N GLN A 166 19.50 -1.52 3.47
CA GLN A 166 19.69 -0.93 2.14
C GLN A 166 18.88 -1.69 1.07
N ASP A 167 18.88 -3.02 1.12
CA ASP A 167 18.13 -3.84 0.17
C ASP A 167 16.62 -3.73 0.38
N GLU A 168 16.16 -3.64 1.62
CA GLU A 168 14.76 -3.33 1.94
C GLU A 168 14.35 -1.96 1.40
N HIS A 169 15.18 -0.93 1.57
CA HIS A 169 14.95 0.41 1.01
C HIS A 169 14.90 0.38 -0.52
N THR A 170 15.73 -0.43 -1.17
CA THR A 170 15.70 -0.61 -2.62
C THR A 170 14.37 -1.22 -3.06
N CYS A 171 13.88 -2.25 -2.37
CA CYS A 171 12.57 -2.83 -2.62
C CYS A 171 11.45 -1.80 -2.44
N LEU A 172 11.43 -1.07 -1.33
CA LEU A 172 10.42 -0.04 -1.08
C LEU A 172 10.48 1.09 -2.10
N ALA A 173 11.67 1.46 -2.58
CA ALA A 173 11.83 2.44 -3.65
C ALA A 173 11.19 1.98 -4.98
N LEU A 174 11.26 0.66 -5.28
CA LEU A 174 10.57 0.07 -6.43
C LEU A 174 9.05 0.05 -6.22
N VAL A 175 8.59 -0.36 -5.04
CA VAL A 175 7.16 -0.41 -4.68
C VAL A 175 6.51 0.97 -4.85
N PHE A 176 7.15 2.02 -4.36
CA PHE A 176 6.60 3.38 -4.37
C PHE A 176 6.99 4.21 -5.60
N ARG A 177 7.67 3.60 -6.60
CA ARG A 177 8.07 4.32 -7.81
C ARG A 177 6.87 4.87 -8.58
N SER A 178 5.86 4.04 -8.82
CA SER A 178 4.64 4.45 -9.54
C SER A 178 3.88 5.56 -8.83
N LEU A 179 3.81 5.56 -7.49
CA LEU A 179 3.23 6.67 -6.72
C LEU A 179 3.98 7.98 -6.93
N ARG A 180 5.32 7.93 -6.98
CA ARG A 180 6.13 9.12 -7.24
C ARG A 180 5.98 9.64 -8.67
N GLU A 181 5.71 8.75 -9.62
CA GLU A 181 5.45 9.12 -11.02
C GLU A 181 4.08 9.76 -11.17
N LEU A 182 3.04 9.21 -10.54
CA LEU A 182 1.69 9.81 -10.51
C LEU A 182 1.67 11.20 -9.89
N HIS A 183 2.54 11.47 -8.92
CA HIS A 183 2.61 12.81 -8.28
C HIS A 183 3.28 13.86 -9.17
N LYS A 184 3.98 13.47 -10.23
CA LYS A 184 4.68 14.38 -11.15
C LYS A 184 3.87 14.71 -12.41
N SER A 185 2.81 13.96 -12.69
CA SER A 185 1.91 14.15 -13.82
C SER A 185 0.79 15.12 -13.47
#